data_785af3585a3b2510ac5fb919f08beb29
#
_entry.id   785af3585a3b2510ac5fb919f08beb29
#
_cell.length_a   1.000
_cell.length_b   1.000
_cell.length_c   1.000
_cell.angle_alpha   90.00
_cell.angle_beta   90.00
_cell.angle_gamma   90.00
#
_symmetry.space_group_name_H-M   'P 1'
#
loop_
_entity.id
_entity.type
_entity.pdbx_description
1 polymer ?
#
loop_
_entity_poly.entity_id
_entity_poly.type
_entity_poly.pdbx_seq_one_letter_code
_entity_poly.pdbx_strand_id
1 'polypeptide(L)'
;GATIFGYYVRDPREYGVVEFDENGKALSIEEKPEKPRSNYAVPGLYFYDNDVVEIARNVTPSARNEIEITSVNNEYLRRGTLHVETLGRGFAWLDTGNHDALLDASDFVAAFQKRQGLYISCIEEIAYKRGFIDREQLLKLAEPLMKTNYGKYLVEVANGL
;
A
#
# COMPACT_ATOMS: atom_id res chain seq x y z
N GLY A 1 -4.71 16.92 -8.06
CA GLY A 1 -4.94 16.62 -6.64
C GLY A 1 -4.23 15.35 -6.21
N ALA A 2 -4.47 14.96 -4.97
CA ALA A 2 -3.91 13.75 -4.38
C ALA A 2 -5.00 12.85 -3.83
N THR A 3 -4.78 11.54 -3.90
CA THR A 3 -5.56 10.54 -3.18
C THR A 3 -4.63 9.74 -2.29
N ILE A 4 -4.96 9.68 -1.00
CA ILE A 4 -4.30 8.86 0.00
C ILE A 4 -5.33 7.93 0.65
N PHE A 5 -4.86 7.02 1.49
CA PHE A 5 -5.75 6.04 2.13
C PHE A 5 -5.70 6.18 3.65
N GLY A 6 -6.83 5.90 4.29
CA GLY A 6 -6.95 5.78 5.73
C GLY A 6 -7.27 4.34 6.12
N TYR A 7 -6.44 3.72 6.94
CA TYR A 7 -6.64 2.36 7.44
C TYR A 7 -6.79 2.36 8.95
N TYR A 8 -7.89 1.78 9.45
CA TYR A 8 -8.14 1.74 10.88
C TYR A 8 -7.20 0.76 11.57
N VAL A 9 -6.43 1.26 12.55
CA VAL A 9 -5.52 0.46 13.39
C VAL A 9 -5.80 0.70 14.88
N ARG A 10 -5.41 -0.24 15.71
CA ARG A 10 -5.59 -0.12 17.16
C ARG A 10 -4.70 0.96 17.77
N ASP A 11 -3.47 1.05 17.33
CA ASP A 11 -2.48 2.04 17.77
C ASP A 11 -1.82 2.70 16.55
N PRO A 12 -2.19 3.95 16.23
CA PRO A 12 -1.68 4.63 15.05
C PRO A 12 -0.40 5.44 15.29
N ARG A 13 0.20 5.42 16.48
CA ARG A 13 1.29 6.33 16.87
C ARG A 13 2.58 6.21 16.05
N GLU A 14 2.77 5.09 15.37
CA GLU A 14 3.95 4.86 14.51
C GLU A 14 3.76 5.32 13.06
N TYR A 15 2.59 5.89 12.72
CA TYR A 15 2.19 6.21 11.35
C TYR A 15 1.78 7.67 11.21
N GLY A 16 1.66 8.15 9.98
CA GLY A 16 0.86 9.33 9.69
C GLY A 16 -0.61 9.05 10.05
N VAL A 17 -1.26 9.98 10.72
CA VAL A 17 -2.64 9.82 11.22
C VAL A 17 -3.52 10.89 10.61
N VAL A 18 -4.62 10.48 9.97
CA VAL A 18 -5.61 11.40 9.40
C VAL A 18 -6.80 11.54 10.34
N GLU A 19 -7.19 12.80 10.60
CA GLU A 19 -8.41 13.16 11.33
C GLU A 19 -9.53 13.53 10.33
N PHE A 20 -10.75 13.12 10.62
CA PHE A 20 -11.92 13.39 9.79
C PHE A 20 -12.98 14.22 10.54
N ASP A 21 -13.74 15.00 9.79
CA ASP A 21 -14.99 15.58 10.27
C ASP A 21 -16.15 14.56 10.26
N GLU A 22 -17.33 15.00 10.69
CA GLU A 22 -18.55 14.18 10.72
C GLU A 22 -19.00 13.71 9.32
N ASN A 23 -18.56 14.37 8.26
CA ASN A 23 -18.89 14.05 6.88
C ASN A 23 -17.81 13.19 6.19
N GLY A 24 -16.75 12.79 6.93
CA GLY A 24 -15.64 12.00 6.39
C GLY A 24 -14.60 12.82 5.62
N LYS A 25 -14.63 14.16 5.73
CA LYS A 25 -13.62 15.01 5.12
C LYS A 25 -12.39 15.10 6.03
N ALA A 26 -11.20 14.96 5.46
CA ALA A 26 -9.95 15.12 6.19
C ALA A 26 -9.80 16.54 6.73
N LEU A 27 -9.48 16.64 8.03
CA LEU A 27 -9.25 17.89 8.75
C LEU A 27 -7.76 18.15 8.95
N SER A 28 -7.02 17.11 9.32
CA SER A 28 -5.58 17.20 9.60
C SER A 28 -4.89 15.88 9.30
N ILE A 29 -3.57 15.95 9.06
CA ILE A 29 -2.70 14.77 9.00
C ILE A 29 -1.49 15.08 9.85
N GLU A 30 -1.20 14.24 10.84
CA GLU A 30 -0.05 14.36 11.73
C GLU A 30 0.86 13.14 11.60
N GLU A 31 2.17 13.37 11.49
CA GLU A 31 3.15 12.29 11.44
C GLU A 31 3.50 11.83 12.85
N LYS A 32 3.31 10.55 13.14
CA LYS A 32 3.63 9.88 14.40
C LYS A 32 3.24 10.69 15.65
N PRO A 33 1.97 11.07 15.79
CA PRO A 33 1.53 11.90 16.91
C PRO A 33 1.60 11.15 18.24
N GLU A 34 2.08 11.79 19.30
CA GLU A 34 2.04 11.21 20.65
C GLU A 34 0.59 10.99 21.13
N LYS A 35 -0.31 11.88 20.73
CA LYS A 35 -1.74 11.85 21.06
C LYS A 35 -2.56 11.90 19.79
N PRO A 36 -2.74 10.76 19.11
CA PRO A 36 -3.47 10.72 17.86
C PRO A 36 -4.94 11.14 18.03
N ARG A 37 -5.46 11.92 17.09
CA ARG A 37 -6.85 12.41 17.08
C ARG A 37 -7.82 11.42 16.46
N SER A 38 -7.30 10.40 15.80
CA SER A 38 -8.07 9.30 15.21
C SER A 38 -7.26 8.01 15.22
N ASN A 39 -7.90 6.90 14.84
CA ASN A 39 -7.25 5.60 14.66
C ASN A 39 -6.97 5.28 13.18
N TYR A 40 -7.09 6.26 12.27
CA TYR A 40 -6.83 6.05 10.86
C TYR A 40 -5.38 6.38 10.50
N ALA A 41 -4.58 5.32 10.39
CA ALA A 41 -3.22 5.39 9.87
C ALA A 41 -3.23 5.60 8.35
N VAL A 42 -2.23 6.29 7.82
CA VAL A 42 -2.03 6.51 6.38
C VAL A 42 -1.05 5.47 5.85
N PRO A 43 -1.51 4.45 5.10
CA PRO A 43 -0.63 3.50 4.44
C PRO A 43 0.26 4.16 3.40
N GLY A 44 1.42 3.55 3.11
CA GLY A 44 2.37 4.02 2.10
C GLY A 44 1.92 3.83 0.65
N LEU A 45 0.67 4.13 0.34
CA LEU A 45 0.08 4.08 -0.99
C LEU A 45 -0.52 5.45 -1.33
N TYR A 46 0.01 6.09 -2.36
CA TYR A 46 -0.36 7.46 -2.72
C TYR A 46 -0.56 7.60 -4.22
N PHE A 47 -1.56 8.38 -4.62
CA PHE A 47 -1.77 8.82 -6.00
C PHE A 47 -1.68 10.33 -6.05
N TYR A 48 -0.81 10.86 -6.87
CA TYR A 48 -0.58 12.28 -7.01
C TYR A 48 -0.68 12.72 -8.47
N ASP A 49 -1.15 13.93 -8.70
CA ASP A 49 -0.94 14.60 -9.96
C ASP A 49 0.51 15.11 -10.10
N ASN A 50 0.83 15.74 -11.21
CA ASN A 50 2.20 16.17 -11.48
C ASN A 50 2.69 17.32 -10.58
N ASP A 51 1.80 18.01 -9.88
CA ASP A 51 2.17 19.06 -8.93
C ASP A 51 3.02 18.52 -7.77
N VAL A 52 2.94 17.22 -7.50
CA VAL A 52 3.74 16.55 -6.46
C VAL A 52 5.24 16.81 -6.62
N VAL A 53 5.72 16.92 -7.85
CA VAL A 53 7.16 17.16 -8.12
C VAL A 53 7.60 18.50 -7.57
N GLU A 54 6.80 19.53 -7.76
CA GLU A 54 7.09 20.88 -7.26
C GLU A 54 6.87 20.97 -5.75
N ILE A 55 5.79 20.36 -5.25
CA ILE A 55 5.51 20.30 -3.81
C ILE A 55 6.66 19.62 -3.09
N ALA A 56 7.09 18.43 -3.54
CA ALA A 56 8.15 17.66 -2.91
C ALA A 56 9.50 18.39 -2.90
N ARG A 57 9.82 19.16 -3.93
CA ARG A 57 11.04 19.99 -3.97
C ARG A 57 11.07 21.08 -2.91
N ASN A 58 9.92 21.56 -2.47
CA ASN A 58 9.77 22.67 -1.53
C ASN A 58 9.47 22.20 -0.10
N VAL A 59 9.38 20.87 0.15
CA VAL A 59 9.21 20.34 1.51
C VAL A 59 10.45 20.63 2.34
N THR A 60 10.24 21.21 3.52
CA THR A 60 11.28 21.44 4.52
C THR A 60 11.24 20.33 5.58
N PRO A 61 12.38 20.04 6.24
CA PRO A 61 12.41 19.07 7.33
C PRO A 61 11.40 19.41 8.44
N SER A 62 10.75 18.39 8.96
CA SER A 62 9.83 18.48 10.10
C SER A 62 10.57 18.80 11.41
N ALA A 63 9.81 18.92 12.51
CA ALA A 63 10.38 19.05 13.86
C ALA A 63 11.26 17.83 14.26
N ARG A 64 11.09 16.69 13.57
CA ARG A 64 11.90 15.48 13.72
C ARG A 64 13.20 15.52 12.90
N ASN A 65 13.43 16.60 12.15
CA ASN A 65 14.53 16.78 11.21
C ASN A 65 14.52 15.74 10.04
N GLU A 66 13.31 15.32 9.64
CA GLU A 66 13.08 14.39 8.54
C GLU A 66 12.22 15.05 7.45
N ILE A 67 12.49 14.71 6.17
CA ILE A 67 11.61 15.08 5.05
C ILE A 67 10.54 14.01 4.98
N GLU A 68 9.31 14.40 5.31
CA GLU A 68 8.20 13.46 5.49
C GLU A 68 7.18 13.58 4.36
N ILE A 69 6.64 12.45 3.92
CA ILE A 69 5.56 12.42 2.93
C ILE A 69 4.28 13.10 3.47
N THR A 70 4.09 13.09 4.77
CA THR A 70 3.00 13.79 5.46
C THR A 70 3.00 15.29 5.15
N SER A 71 4.17 15.91 4.97
CA SER A 71 4.27 17.31 4.57
C SER A 71 3.73 17.56 3.15
N VAL A 72 3.97 16.62 2.23
CA VAL A 72 3.39 16.66 0.87
C VAL A 72 1.87 16.54 0.95
N ASN A 73 1.35 15.56 1.71
CA ASN A 73 -0.08 15.36 1.88
C ASN A 73 -0.77 16.59 2.50
N ASN A 74 -0.13 17.22 3.49
CA ASN A 74 -0.64 18.42 4.13
C ASN A 74 -0.69 19.61 3.16
N GLU A 75 0.21 19.72 2.20
CA GLU A 75 0.12 20.75 1.16
C GLU A 75 -1.09 20.55 0.25
N TYR A 76 -1.40 19.31 -0.15
CA TYR A 76 -2.63 19.00 -0.88
C TYR A 76 -3.89 19.24 -0.03
N LEU A 77 -3.84 18.92 1.27
CA LEU A 77 -4.93 19.21 2.20
C LEU A 77 -5.18 20.73 2.28
N ARG A 78 -4.12 21.54 2.44
CA ARG A 78 -4.18 23.01 2.47
C ARG A 78 -4.75 23.60 1.18
N ARG A 79 -4.42 23.01 0.02
CA ARG A 79 -4.97 23.42 -1.29
C ARG A 79 -6.43 22.98 -1.48
N GLY A 80 -6.97 22.14 -0.61
CA GLY A 80 -8.31 21.57 -0.75
C GLY A 80 -8.44 20.54 -1.89
N THR A 81 -7.33 19.95 -2.30
CA THR A 81 -7.24 18.99 -3.42
C THR A 81 -6.81 17.59 -2.95
N LEU A 82 -6.82 17.34 -1.63
CA LEU A 82 -6.61 16.02 -1.05
C LEU A 82 -7.91 15.26 -0.96
N HIS A 83 -7.92 14.03 -1.45
CA HIS A 83 -8.94 13.03 -1.19
C HIS A 83 -8.39 11.93 -0.30
N VAL A 84 -9.16 11.47 0.68
CA VAL A 84 -8.80 10.34 1.55
C VAL A 84 -9.83 9.24 1.39
N GLU A 85 -9.39 8.09 0.90
CA GLU A 85 -10.23 6.89 0.75
C GLU A 85 -10.02 5.96 1.95
N THR A 86 -11.09 5.57 2.64
CA THR A 86 -10.96 4.67 3.80
C THR A 86 -11.00 3.21 3.37
N LEU A 87 -9.99 2.46 3.76
CA LEU A 87 -9.93 1.02 3.53
C LEU A 87 -10.79 0.28 4.56
N GLY A 88 -11.77 -0.46 4.08
CA GLY A 88 -12.68 -1.22 4.93
C GLY A 88 -12.07 -2.53 5.45
N ARG A 89 -12.89 -3.31 6.19
CA ARG A 89 -12.46 -4.57 6.82
C ARG A 89 -12.00 -5.67 5.87
N GLY A 90 -12.30 -5.56 4.56
CA GLY A 90 -11.85 -6.51 3.54
C GLY A 90 -10.41 -6.34 3.12
N PHE A 91 -9.74 -5.29 3.56
CA PHE A 91 -8.33 -5.01 3.27
C PHE A 91 -7.46 -5.47 4.43
N ALA A 92 -6.31 -6.05 4.10
CA ALA A 92 -5.24 -6.31 5.05
C ALA A 92 -4.03 -5.44 4.65
N TRP A 93 -3.75 -4.44 5.49
CA TRP A 93 -2.51 -3.69 5.39
C TRP A 93 -1.59 -4.13 6.51
N LEU A 94 -0.39 -4.57 6.14
CA LEU A 94 0.62 -5.09 7.05
C LEU A 94 1.88 -4.25 6.85
N ASP A 95 2.29 -3.55 7.89
CA ASP A 95 3.58 -2.89 7.92
C ASP A 95 4.70 -3.92 8.11
N THR A 96 5.89 -3.61 7.62
CA THR A 96 7.06 -4.50 7.71
C THR A 96 8.29 -3.74 8.26
N GLY A 97 8.05 -2.65 9.00
CA GLY A 97 9.08 -1.74 9.50
C GLY A 97 9.95 -2.31 10.61
N ASN A 98 9.58 -3.44 11.23
CA ASN A 98 10.36 -4.13 12.24
C ASN A 98 10.27 -5.64 12.05
N HIS A 99 11.11 -6.40 12.80
CA HIS A 99 11.21 -7.85 12.62
C HIS A 99 9.92 -8.60 12.96
N ASP A 100 9.19 -8.18 14.00
CA ASP A 100 7.95 -8.82 14.42
C ASP A 100 6.86 -8.58 13.38
N ALA A 101 6.70 -7.36 12.91
CA ALA A 101 5.74 -7.00 11.85
C ALA A 101 6.05 -7.73 10.52
N LEU A 102 7.33 -7.91 10.17
CA LEU A 102 7.73 -8.67 9.00
C LEU A 102 7.37 -10.16 9.12
N LEU A 103 7.53 -10.74 10.32
CA LEU A 103 7.15 -12.12 10.60
C LEU A 103 5.63 -12.29 10.50
N ASP A 104 4.86 -11.42 11.13
CA ASP A 104 3.40 -11.43 11.08
C ASP A 104 2.89 -11.33 9.63
N ALA A 105 3.48 -10.44 8.83
CA ALA A 105 3.14 -10.30 7.42
C ALA A 105 3.45 -11.57 6.62
N SER A 106 4.61 -12.20 6.89
CA SER A 106 5.01 -13.45 6.24
C SER A 106 4.05 -14.59 6.59
N ASP A 107 3.67 -14.73 7.85
CA ASP A 107 2.74 -15.75 8.31
C ASP A 107 1.35 -15.54 7.73
N PHE A 108 0.87 -14.29 7.67
CA PHE A 108 -0.41 -13.95 7.05
C PHE A 108 -0.43 -14.34 5.56
N VAL A 109 0.59 -13.92 4.78
CA VAL A 109 0.71 -14.24 3.36
C VAL A 109 0.79 -15.77 3.16
N ALA A 110 1.60 -16.46 3.96
CA ALA A 110 1.75 -17.91 3.87
C ALA A 110 0.42 -18.64 4.16
N ALA A 111 -0.32 -18.22 5.19
CA ALA A 111 -1.62 -18.80 5.52
C ALA A 111 -2.64 -18.61 4.39
N PHE A 112 -2.70 -17.40 3.83
CA PHE A 112 -3.59 -17.08 2.72
C PHE A 112 -3.27 -17.90 1.46
N GLN A 113 -1.99 -17.90 1.04
CA GLN A 113 -1.55 -18.64 -0.15
C GLN A 113 -1.74 -20.14 -0.01
N LYS A 114 -1.40 -20.73 1.15
CA LYS A 114 -1.62 -22.14 1.41
C LYS A 114 -3.09 -22.53 1.38
N ARG A 115 -3.97 -21.65 1.85
CA ARG A 115 -5.41 -21.91 1.90
C ARG A 115 -6.07 -21.86 0.53
N GLN A 116 -5.72 -20.88 -0.29
CA GLN A 116 -6.36 -20.63 -1.59
C GLN A 116 -5.60 -21.27 -2.76
N GLY A 117 -4.33 -21.57 -2.60
CA GLY A 117 -3.48 -22.02 -3.71
C GLY A 117 -3.10 -20.89 -4.69
N LEU A 118 -3.40 -19.62 -4.33
CA LEU A 118 -3.10 -18.45 -5.15
C LEU A 118 -1.93 -17.65 -4.57
N TYR A 119 -1.07 -17.16 -5.44
CA TYR A 119 0.03 -16.29 -4.98
C TYR A 119 -0.40 -14.83 -4.91
N ILE A 120 -0.10 -14.18 -3.78
CA ILE A 120 -0.29 -12.74 -3.63
C ILE A 120 0.79 -12.01 -4.44
N SER A 121 0.38 -11.00 -5.22
CA SER A 121 1.27 -10.17 -6.05
C SER A 121 2.12 -10.94 -7.05
N CYS A 122 1.61 -12.04 -7.61
CA CYS A 122 2.23 -12.73 -8.72
C CYS A 122 2.18 -11.84 -9.97
N ILE A 123 3.28 -11.15 -10.26
CA ILE A 123 3.33 -10.15 -11.34
C ILE A 123 3.10 -10.73 -12.73
N GLU A 124 3.54 -11.95 -12.98
CA GLU A 124 3.35 -12.67 -14.24
C GLU A 124 1.89 -13.05 -14.44
N GLU A 125 1.21 -13.53 -13.40
CA GLU A 125 -0.23 -13.80 -13.45
C GLU A 125 -1.02 -12.52 -13.72
N ILE A 126 -0.68 -11.42 -13.01
CA ILE A 126 -1.33 -10.12 -13.20
C ILE A 126 -1.13 -9.64 -14.64
N ALA A 127 0.09 -9.72 -15.16
CA ALA A 127 0.40 -9.33 -16.54
C ALA A 127 -0.39 -10.16 -17.55
N TYR A 128 -0.47 -11.47 -17.34
CA TYR A 128 -1.25 -12.38 -18.20
C TYR A 128 -2.74 -12.08 -18.14
N LYS A 129 -3.33 -11.99 -16.94
CA LYS A 129 -4.77 -11.71 -16.78
C LYS A 129 -5.16 -10.30 -17.28
N ARG A 130 -4.22 -9.35 -17.29
CA ARG A 130 -4.41 -8.01 -17.87
C ARG A 130 -4.14 -7.93 -19.38
N GLY A 131 -3.68 -9.03 -20.00
CA GLY A 131 -3.38 -9.07 -21.42
C GLY A 131 -2.09 -8.34 -21.82
N PHE A 132 -1.20 -8.04 -20.86
CA PHE A 132 0.12 -7.45 -21.14
C PHE A 132 1.10 -8.47 -21.72
N ILE A 133 0.92 -9.75 -21.36
CA ILE A 133 1.61 -10.90 -21.94
C ILE A 133 0.59 -11.96 -22.35
N ASP A 134 0.96 -12.77 -23.35
CA ASP A 134 0.18 -13.92 -23.78
C ASP A 134 0.58 -15.20 -23.02
N ARG A 135 -0.12 -16.32 -23.33
CA ARG A 135 0.12 -17.61 -22.71
C ARG A 135 1.53 -18.14 -22.99
N GLU A 136 2.04 -17.95 -24.20
CA GLU A 136 3.38 -18.42 -24.61
C GLU A 136 4.46 -17.69 -23.81
N GLN A 137 4.33 -16.38 -23.70
CA GLN A 137 5.22 -15.54 -22.89
C GLN A 137 5.18 -15.94 -21.41
N LEU A 138 3.99 -16.22 -20.83
CA LEU A 138 3.86 -16.69 -19.45
C LEU A 138 4.59 -18.02 -19.24
N LEU A 139 4.42 -18.99 -20.14
CA LEU A 139 5.09 -20.29 -20.07
C LEU A 139 6.62 -20.13 -20.19
N LYS A 140 7.11 -19.24 -21.05
CA LYS A 140 8.52 -18.94 -21.18
C LYS A 140 9.10 -18.34 -19.89
N LEU A 141 8.35 -17.48 -19.18
CA LEU A 141 8.75 -16.96 -17.88
C LEU A 141 8.77 -18.04 -16.79
N ALA A 142 7.90 -19.05 -16.89
CA ALA A 142 7.87 -20.17 -15.96
C ALA A 142 9.07 -21.13 -16.13
N GLU A 143 9.61 -21.31 -17.34
CA GLU A 143 10.68 -22.30 -17.64
C GLU A 143 11.86 -22.26 -16.67
N PRO A 144 12.53 -21.11 -16.40
CA PRO A 144 13.68 -21.07 -15.49
C PRO A 144 13.27 -21.35 -14.04
N LEU A 145 12.00 -21.26 -13.69
CA LEU A 145 11.46 -21.39 -12.34
C LEU A 145 10.84 -22.77 -12.05
N MET A 146 10.87 -23.70 -13.01
CA MET A 146 10.17 -24.99 -12.90
C MET A 146 10.63 -25.88 -11.73
N LYS A 147 11.79 -25.63 -11.15
CA LYS A 147 12.25 -26.31 -9.94
C LYS A 147 11.58 -25.81 -8.66
N THR A 148 10.84 -24.70 -8.73
CA THR A 148 10.15 -24.05 -7.61
C THR A 148 8.64 -24.27 -7.69
N ASN A 149 7.94 -24.10 -6.56
CA ASN A 149 6.48 -24.09 -6.55
C ASN A 149 5.92 -22.90 -7.33
N TYR A 150 6.64 -21.78 -7.35
CA TYR A 150 6.23 -20.58 -8.08
C TYR A 150 6.17 -20.83 -9.60
N GLY A 151 7.21 -21.44 -10.18
CA GLY A 151 7.20 -21.78 -11.61
C GLY A 151 6.08 -22.77 -12.00
N LYS A 152 5.81 -23.77 -11.13
CA LYS A 152 4.68 -24.69 -11.33
C LYS A 152 3.34 -23.95 -11.30
N TYR A 153 3.18 -23.01 -10.36
CA TYR A 153 1.99 -22.17 -10.28
C TYR A 153 1.77 -21.34 -11.56
N LEU A 154 2.81 -20.76 -12.15
CA LEU A 154 2.68 -20.04 -13.42
C LEU A 154 2.15 -20.92 -14.56
N VAL A 155 2.56 -22.19 -14.59
CA VAL A 155 2.04 -23.16 -15.56
C VAL A 155 0.56 -23.48 -15.28
N GLU A 156 0.16 -23.60 -14.02
CA GLU A 156 -1.26 -23.80 -13.64
C GLU A 156 -2.11 -22.59 -14.08
N VAL A 157 -1.62 -21.36 -13.84
CA VAL A 157 -2.27 -20.12 -14.33
C VAL A 157 -2.40 -20.12 -15.87
N ALA A 158 -1.35 -20.51 -16.59
CA ALA A 158 -1.39 -20.61 -18.04
C ALA A 158 -2.39 -21.66 -18.57
N ASN A 159 -2.76 -22.62 -17.73
CA ASN A 159 -3.71 -23.70 -18.04
C ASN A 159 -5.13 -23.44 -17.50
N GLY A 160 -5.39 -22.27 -16.91
CA GLY A 160 -6.75 -21.83 -16.57
C GLY A 160 -7.08 -21.86 -15.08
N LEU A 161 -6.08 -21.81 -14.20
CA LEU A 161 -6.29 -21.55 -12.77
C LEU A 161 -6.98 -20.21 -12.53
#